data_5bc95f9ab4f983b21a2b309ce745df84
#
_entry.id   5bc95f9ab4f983b21a2b309ce745df84
#
_cell.length_a   1.000
_cell.length_b   1.000
_cell.length_c   1.000
_cell.angle_alpha   90.00
_cell.angle_beta   90.00
_cell.angle_gamma   90.00
#
_symmetry.space_group_name_H-M   'P 1'
#
loop_
_entity.id
_entity.type
_entity.pdbx_description
1 polymer ?
#
loop_
_entity_poly.entity_id
_entity_poly.type
_entity_poly.pdbx_seq_one_letter_code
_entity_poly.pdbx_strand_id
1 'polypeptide(L)'
;MSSSFLKEGKRMQRYKLVIQYDGTPYVGFQVQENGNSIQAELNKALKKMTKGQYIPVSGSGRTDSGVHANGQVVHIDYPKTIEAESLIRAMNSLLPTSIRIVSAEAVSDDFHARYSVTGKRYIYKVTTAAVQSPFRRQYELHHPFKTDVERINKAFEAVIGEHDFTSFCSTKSDKDSKVRVVTKAEVKRN
;
A
#
# COMPACT_ATOMS: atom_id res chain seq x y z
N MET A 1 20.42 51.48 -2.77
CA MET A 1 20.79 50.19 -2.16
C MET A 1 19.55 49.31 -2.13
N SER A 2 19.39 48.52 -3.17
CA SER A 2 18.20 47.67 -3.33
C SER A 2 18.53 46.28 -2.79
N SER A 3 17.95 45.95 -1.63
CA SER A 3 18.13 44.64 -1.00
C SER A 3 17.17 43.67 -1.67
N SER A 4 17.69 42.86 -2.57
CA SER A 4 16.99 41.71 -3.15
C SER A 4 16.94 40.58 -2.12
N PHE A 5 15.92 40.57 -1.28
CA PHE A 5 15.53 39.36 -0.53
C PHE A 5 15.01 38.33 -1.53
N LEU A 6 15.91 37.54 -2.09
CA LEU A 6 15.55 36.26 -2.73
C LEU A 6 14.92 35.39 -1.61
N LYS A 7 13.61 35.19 -1.66
CA LYS A 7 12.96 34.13 -0.91
C LYS A 7 13.59 32.81 -1.35
N GLU A 8 14.49 32.25 -0.53
CA GLU A 8 14.89 30.87 -0.66
C GLU A 8 13.61 30.01 -0.65
N GLY A 9 13.24 29.54 -1.83
CA GLY A 9 12.13 28.58 -1.96
C GLY A 9 12.47 27.37 -1.09
N LYS A 10 11.65 27.06 -0.11
CA LYS A 10 11.79 25.86 0.72
C LYS A 10 11.97 24.66 -0.21
N ARG A 11 13.19 24.14 -0.31
CA ARG A 11 13.52 23.01 -1.16
C ARG A 11 12.78 21.78 -0.61
N MET A 12 11.70 21.37 -1.29
CA MET A 12 11.00 20.15 -1.01
C MET A 12 11.92 18.96 -1.33
N GLN A 13 11.89 17.94 -0.50
CA GLN A 13 12.58 16.68 -0.77
C GLN A 13 11.56 15.56 -0.90
N ARG A 14 11.58 14.84 -2.03
CA ARG A 14 10.75 13.66 -2.22
C ARG A 14 11.33 12.47 -1.49
N TYR A 15 10.46 11.77 -0.74
CA TYR A 15 10.77 10.51 -0.09
C TYR A 15 9.85 9.42 -0.59
N LYS A 16 10.44 8.29 -0.95
CA LYS A 16 9.76 7.02 -1.12
C LYS A 16 9.76 6.32 0.24
N LEU A 17 8.59 5.86 0.66
CA LEU A 17 8.40 5.11 1.89
C LEU A 17 7.84 3.73 1.56
N VAL A 18 8.32 2.70 2.24
CA VAL A 18 7.68 1.38 2.26
C VAL A 18 6.94 1.25 3.58
N ILE A 19 5.67 0.93 3.50
CA ILE A 19 4.78 0.83 4.67
C ILE A 19 4.20 -0.58 4.80
N GLN A 20 4.03 -1.01 6.04
CA GLN A 20 3.26 -2.19 6.40
C GLN A 20 2.04 -1.78 7.19
N TYR A 21 0.93 -2.48 7.02
CA TYR A 21 -0.25 -2.24 7.84
C TYR A 21 -1.16 -3.46 7.99
N ASP A 22 -1.73 -3.57 9.17
CA ASP A 22 -2.93 -4.36 9.43
C ASP A 22 -4.14 -3.53 9.00
N GLY A 23 -4.81 -3.96 7.94
CA GLY A 23 -5.95 -3.25 7.36
C GLY A 23 -7.26 -3.44 8.10
N THR A 24 -7.31 -4.37 9.07
CA THR A 24 -8.55 -4.76 9.77
C THR A 24 -9.38 -3.57 10.29
N PRO A 25 -8.80 -2.55 10.97
CA PRO A 25 -9.58 -1.42 11.50
C PRO A 25 -9.84 -0.30 10.48
N TYR A 26 -9.51 -0.49 9.20
CA TYR A 26 -9.56 0.57 8.19
C TYR A 26 -10.54 0.25 7.06
N VAL A 27 -11.19 1.30 6.54
CA VAL A 27 -12.07 1.22 5.36
C VAL A 27 -11.30 1.12 4.03
N GLY A 28 -10.00 0.87 4.10
CA GLY A 28 -9.07 0.74 2.99
C GLY A 28 -7.92 1.75 3.05
N PHE A 29 -7.15 1.81 1.96
CA PHE A 29 -6.00 2.70 1.88
C PHE A 29 -6.40 4.17 1.73
N GLN A 30 -7.25 4.48 0.76
CA GLN A 30 -7.58 5.85 0.38
C GLN A 30 -8.52 6.53 1.37
N VAL A 31 -8.34 7.84 1.59
CA VAL A 31 -9.25 8.68 2.37
C VAL A 31 -10.67 8.59 1.78
N GLN A 32 -11.65 8.32 2.64
CA GLN A 32 -13.07 8.23 2.33
C GLN A 32 -13.88 8.86 3.48
N GLU A 33 -15.11 9.30 3.20
CA GLU A 33 -15.98 9.93 4.19
C GLU A 33 -16.56 8.93 5.20
N ASN A 34 -16.64 7.65 4.82
CA ASN A 34 -17.33 6.60 5.59
C ASN A 34 -16.48 5.93 6.67
N GLY A 35 -15.26 6.42 6.96
CA GLY A 35 -14.45 5.87 8.02
C GLY A 35 -12.96 6.21 7.95
N ASN A 36 -12.19 5.66 8.88
CA ASN A 36 -10.75 5.90 8.95
C ASN A 36 -9.99 5.05 7.92
N SER A 37 -8.95 5.61 7.34
CA SER A 37 -8.14 4.98 6.30
C SER A 37 -6.64 5.07 6.60
N ILE A 38 -5.86 4.19 5.96
CA ILE A 38 -4.39 4.20 6.09
C ILE A 38 -3.80 5.56 5.69
N GLN A 39 -4.25 6.11 4.57
CA GLN A 39 -3.78 7.41 4.05
C GLN A 39 -4.14 8.56 5.00
N ALA A 40 -5.31 8.51 5.66
CA ALA A 40 -5.70 9.52 6.64
C ALA A 40 -4.75 9.53 7.86
N GLU A 41 -4.36 8.36 8.37
CA GLU A 41 -3.42 8.26 9.49
C GLU A 41 -2.01 8.73 9.10
N LEU A 42 -1.54 8.42 7.88
CA LEU A 42 -0.28 8.94 7.36
C LEU A 42 -0.30 10.47 7.25
N ASN A 43 -1.35 11.04 6.65
CA ASN A 43 -1.52 12.49 6.53
C ASN A 43 -1.58 13.19 7.90
N LYS A 44 -2.25 12.57 8.88
CA LYS A 44 -2.35 13.07 10.25
C LYS A 44 -1.00 13.09 10.97
N ALA A 45 -0.20 12.04 10.81
CA ALA A 45 1.15 11.97 11.35
C ALA A 45 2.05 13.05 10.74
N LEU A 46 2.05 13.20 9.40
CA LEU A 46 2.79 14.23 8.69
C LEU A 46 2.36 15.65 9.09
N LYS A 47 1.06 15.90 9.22
CA LYS A 47 0.54 17.19 9.67
C LYS A 47 1.05 17.57 11.07
N LYS A 48 1.16 16.59 11.98
CA LYS A 48 1.77 16.81 13.32
C LYS A 48 3.26 17.14 13.22
N MET A 49 4.02 16.40 12.41
CA MET A 49 5.45 16.63 12.20
C MET A 49 5.76 18.00 11.62
N THR A 50 4.88 18.53 10.79
CA THR A 50 5.05 19.80 10.06
C THR A 50 4.34 20.98 10.73
N LYS A 51 3.89 20.81 11.97
CA LYS A 51 3.20 21.87 12.75
C LYS A 51 1.94 22.42 12.03
N GLY A 52 1.20 21.53 11.36
CA GLY A 52 -0.07 21.85 10.73
C GLY A 52 -0.06 21.92 9.20
N GLN A 53 1.11 21.87 8.55
CA GLN A 53 1.18 21.84 7.09
C GLN A 53 0.65 20.48 6.59
N TYR A 54 -0.27 20.51 5.63
CA TYR A 54 -0.76 19.33 4.94
C TYR A 54 0.26 18.85 3.90
N ILE A 55 0.63 17.58 3.96
CA ILE A 55 1.48 16.91 2.99
C ILE A 55 0.70 15.74 2.41
N PRO A 56 0.39 15.76 1.10
CA PRO A 56 -0.33 14.65 0.48
C PRO A 56 0.54 13.40 0.42
N VAL A 57 -0.04 12.26 0.76
CA VAL A 57 0.57 10.94 0.59
C VAL A 57 0.04 10.30 -0.69
N SER A 58 0.92 9.93 -1.60
CA SER A 58 0.57 9.24 -2.84
C SER A 58 0.98 7.78 -2.78
N GLY A 59 0.02 6.86 -2.90
CA GLY A 59 0.27 5.41 -2.85
C GLY A 59 0.45 4.77 -4.23
N SER A 60 1.19 3.65 -4.28
CA SER A 60 1.38 2.82 -5.47
C SER A 60 0.09 2.11 -5.91
N GLY A 61 -0.87 1.94 -5.00
CA GLY A 61 -2.16 1.33 -5.26
C GLY A 61 -3.13 1.56 -4.12
N ARG A 62 -4.38 1.21 -4.36
CA ARG A 62 -5.42 1.19 -3.34
C ARG A 62 -5.60 -0.23 -2.84
N THR A 63 -5.89 -0.39 -1.57
CA THR A 63 -6.39 -1.63 -0.98
C THR A 63 -7.80 -1.39 -0.47
N ASP A 64 -8.64 -2.39 -0.57
CA ASP A 64 -10.02 -2.34 -0.09
C ASP A 64 -10.09 -2.48 1.43
N SER A 65 -11.28 -2.34 2.01
CA SER A 65 -11.53 -2.47 3.44
C SER A 65 -11.00 -3.79 3.99
N GLY A 66 -10.29 -3.73 5.10
CA GLY A 66 -9.73 -4.90 5.79
C GLY A 66 -8.47 -5.51 5.15
N VAL A 67 -8.05 -5.08 3.96
CA VAL A 67 -6.88 -5.63 3.28
C VAL A 67 -5.58 -5.12 3.92
N HIS A 68 -4.66 -6.03 4.20
CA HIS A 68 -3.34 -5.76 4.77
C HIS A 68 -2.30 -5.46 3.68
N ALA A 69 -1.16 -4.91 4.06
CA ALA A 69 0.01 -4.82 3.19
C ALA A 69 1.30 -5.14 3.94
N ASN A 70 2.15 -5.94 3.31
CA ASN A 70 3.51 -6.22 3.79
C ASN A 70 4.55 -5.23 3.23
N GLY A 71 4.21 -4.41 2.25
CA GLY A 71 5.17 -3.52 1.58
C GLY A 71 4.49 -2.61 0.56
N GLN A 72 3.51 -1.81 0.98
CA GLN A 72 2.94 -0.76 0.12
C GLN A 72 3.93 0.38 -0.03
N VAL A 73 4.17 0.81 -1.27
CA VAL A 73 5.02 1.97 -1.55
C VAL A 73 4.17 3.23 -1.61
N VAL A 74 4.62 4.26 -0.90
CA VAL A 74 4.05 5.61 -0.98
C VAL A 74 5.17 6.63 -1.22
N HIS A 75 4.84 7.82 -1.73
CA HIS A 75 5.76 8.95 -1.72
C HIS A 75 5.12 10.18 -1.09
N ILE A 76 5.98 11.04 -0.57
CA ILE A 76 5.66 12.34 0.00
C ILE A 76 6.68 13.37 -0.45
N ASP A 77 6.27 14.63 -0.56
CA ASP A 77 7.16 15.77 -0.73
C ASP A 77 7.29 16.49 0.63
N TYR A 78 8.40 16.25 1.33
CA TYR A 78 8.62 16.81 2.65
C TYR A 78 9.28 18.19 2.55
N PRO A 79 8.87 19.18 3.37
CA PRO A 79 9.26 20.60 3.17
C PRO A 79 10.71 20.92 3.56
N LYS A 80 11.53 19.94 3.86
CA LYS A 80 12.96 20.06 4.13
C LYS A 80 13.65 18.70 4.02
N THR A 81 14.95 18.70 3.85
CA THR A 81 15.73 17.46 3.94
C THR A 81 15.77 16.96 5.39
N ILE A 82 15.51 15.68 5.58
CA ILE A 82 15.57 14.96 6.85
C ILE A 82 16.23 13.60 6.61
N GLU A 83 17.05 13.15 7.53
CA GLU A 83 17.61 11.79 7.46
C GLU A 83 16.52 10.73 7.46
N ALA A 84 16.64 9.73 6.57
CA ALA A 84 15.62 8.69 6.36
C ALA A 84 15.22 7.98 7.65
N GLU A 85 16.19 7.60 8.48
CA GLU A 85 15.95 6.95 9.77
C GLU A 85 15.21 7.86 10.75
N SER A 86 15.52 9.17 10.73
CA SER A 86 14.82 10.15 11.56
C SER A 86 13.37 10.34 11.13
N LEU A 87 13.10 10.32 9.81
CA LEU A 87 11.75 10.32 9.26
C LEU A 87 10.96 9.08 9.69
N ILE A 88 11.57 7.88 9.59
CA ILE A 88 10.96 6.61 10.01
C ILE A 88 10.61 6.68 11.50
N ARG A 89 11.55 7.05 12.37
CA ARG A 89 11.32 7.13 13.83
C ARG A 89 10.21 8.11 14.16
N ALA A 90 10.25 9.32 13.56
CA ALA A 90 9.27 10.36 13.82
C ALA A 90 7.86 9.95 13.36
N MET A 91 7.72 9.37 12.18
CA MET A 91 6.42 8.89 11.72
C MET A 91 5.92 7.73 12.58
N ASN A 92 6.76 6.73 12.88
CA ASN A 92 6.36 5.56 13.66
C ASN A 92 5.99 5.89 15.12
N SER A 93 6.50 7.00 15.68
CA SER A 93 6.09 7.47 17.01
C SER A 93 4.69 8.09 17.03
N LEU A 94 4.17 8.52 15.87
CA LEU A 94 2.88 9.19 15.74
C LEU A 94 1.79 8.29 15.14
N LEU A 95 2.20 7.23 14.42
CA LEU A 95 1.29 6.30 13.77
C LEU A 95 0.73 5.28 14.76
N PRO A 96 -0.53 4.83 14.55
CA PRO A 96 -1.08 3.67 15.26
C PRO A 96 -0.19 2.44 15.09
N THR A 97 -0.21 1.52 16.06
CA THR A 97 0.60 0.28 15.99
C THR A 97 0.29 -0.60 14.79
N SER A 98 -0.89 -0.46 14.21
CA SER A 98 -1.34 -1.15 13.00
C SER A 98 -0.72 -0.63 11.70
N ILE A 99 0.04 0.49 11.72
CA ILE A 99 0.74 1.04 10.55
C ILE A 99 2.20 1.29 10.92
N ARG A 100 3.13 0.84 10.07
CA ARG A 100 4.58 1.07 10.25
C ARG A 100 5.25 1.47 8.95
N ILE A 101 6.10 2.48 9.04
CA ILE A 101 7.09 2.77 8.02
C ILE A 101 8.27 1.83 8.25
N VAL A 102 8.60 1.00 7.27
CA VAL A 102 9.70 0.02 7.37
C VAL A 102 10.96 0.48 6.66
N SER A 103 10.82 1.33 5.64
CA SER A 103 11.96 2.00 5.03
C SER A 103 11.56 3.36 4.47
N ALA A 104 12.54 4.24 4.36
CA ALA A 104 12.43 5.54 3.70
C ALA A 104 13.72 5.78 2.91
N GLU A 105 13.60 6.41 1.75
CA GLU A 105 14.74 6.87 0.96
C GLU A 105 14.41 8.18 0.26
N ALA A 106 15.38 9.09 0.18
CA ALA A 106 15.27 10.29 -0.63
C ALA A 106 15.37 9.88 -2.10
N VAL A 107 14.44 10.35 -2.93
CA VAL A 107 14.38 10.01 -4.35
C VAL A 107 14.29 11.29 -5.19
N SER A 108 14.55 11.16 -6.50
CA SER A 108 14.32 12.21 -7.48
C SER A 108 12.85 12.62 -7.55
N ASP A 109 12.59 13.86 -7.90
CA ASP A 109 11.25 14.40 -8.11
C ASP A 109 10.48 13.70 -9.25
N ASP A 110 11.20 12.99 -10.15
CA ASP A 110 10.61 12.16 -11.20
C ASP A 110 9.97 10.86 -10.65
N PHE A 111 10.38 10.40 -9.47
CA PHE A 111 9.81 9.22 -8.86
C PHE A 111 8.34 9.46 -8.49
N HIS A 112 7.46 8.60 -8.94
CA HIS A 112 6.05 8.63 -8.55
C HIS A 112 5.57 7.25 -8.14
N ALA A 113 5.14 7.08 -6.87
CA ALA A 113 4.78 5.77 -6.31
C ALA A 113 3.79 4.97 -7.16
N ARG A 114 2.84 5.64 -7.86
CA ARG A 114 1.85 4.99 -8.72
C ARG A 114 2.37 4.65 -10.12
N TYR A 115 3.19 5.53 -10.70
CA TYR A 115 3.62 5.40 -12.11
C TYR A 115 4.96 4.70 -12.24
N SER A 116 5.81 4.73 -11.20
CA SER A 116 7.08 4.01 -11.16
C SER A 116 6.95 2.56 -10.66
N VAL A 117 5.73 2.01 -10.60
CA VAL A 117 5.48 0.62 -10.19
C VAL A 117 5.95 -0.34 -11.27
N THR A 118 6.79 -1.29 -10.89
CA THR A 118 7.27 -2.38 -11.77
C THR A 118 6.44 -3.66 -11.64
N GLY A 119 5.78 -3.85 -10.50
CA GLY A 119 4.92 -5.02 -10.27
C GLY A 119 4.22 -4.98 -8.91
N LYS A 120 3.27 -5.89 -8.72
CA LYS A 120 2.53 -6.08 -7.46
C LYS A 120 2.40 -7.57 -7.18
N ARG A 121 2.56 -7.93 -5.89
CA ARG A 121 2.30 -9.28 -5.41
C ARG A 121 1.08 -9.26 -4.48
N TYR A 122 0.15 -10.18 -4.72
CA TYR A 122 -0.99 -10.43 -3.85
C TYR A 122 -0.81 -11.80 -3.20
N ILE A 123 -1.05 -11.89 -1.89
CA ILE A 123 -0.93 -13.11 -1.12
C ILE A 123 -2.27 -13.36 -0.42
N TYR A 124 -2.91 -14.48 -0.73
CA TYR A 124 -4.09 -14.96 -0.04
C TYR A 124 -3.69 -16.14 0.86
N LYS A 125 -3.99 -16.03 2.14
CA LYS A 125 -3.79 -17.11 3.09
C LYS A 125 -5.10 -17.83 3.30
N VAL A 126 -5.08 -19.15 3.14
CA VAL A 126 -6.27 -20.01 3.27
C VAL A 126 -5.94 -21.13 4.25
N THR A 127 -6.80 -21.34 5.24
CA THR A 127 -6.72 -22.48 6.14
C THR A 127 -7.81 -23.50 5.82
N THR A 128 -7.42 -24.77 5.73
CA THR A 128 -8.35 -25.92 5.54
C THR A 128 -8.59 -26.69 6.84
N ALA A 129 -8.15 -26.15 7.98
CA ALA A 129 -8.41 -26.76 9.29
C ALA A 129 -9.91 -26.86 9.55
N ALA A 130 -10.33 -27.94 10.23
CA ALA A 130 -11.76 -28.13 10.58
C ALA A 130 -12.32 -26.97 11.41
N VAL A 131 -11.49 -26.39 12.29
CA VAL A 131 -11.84 -25.22 13.12
C VAL A 131 -10.86 -24.10 12.86
N GLN A 132 -11.38 -22.90 12.58
CA GLN A 132 -10.58 -21.70 12.39
C GLN A 132 -10.03 -21.18 13.71
N SER A 133 -8.72 -20.91 13.75
CA SER A 133 -8.09 -20.25 14.90
C SER A 133 -8.61 -18.82 15.08
N PRO A 134 -9.07 -18.41 16.29
CA PRO A 134 -9.50 -17.05 16.55
C PRO A 134 -8.37 -16.02 16.40
N PHE A 135 -7.10 -16.44 16.52
CA PHE A 135 -5.92 -15.58 16.35
C PHE A 135 -5.56 -15.33 14.89
N ARG A 136 -6.10 -16.12 13.95
CA ARG A 136 -5.79 -16.02 12.52
C ARG A 136 -6.98 -15.57 11.66
N ARG A 137 -8.18 -15.49 12.24
CA ARG A 137 -9.42 -15.21 11.51
C ARG A 137 -9.42 -13.92 10.68
N GLN A 138 -8.59 -12.96 11.05
CA GLN A 138 -8.45 -11.69 10.34
C GLN A 138 -7.41 -11.74 9.21
N TYR A 139 -6.59 -12.80 9.15
CA TYR A 139 -5.45 -12.92 8.23
C TYR A 139 -5.54 -14.11 7.29
N GLU A 140 -6.52 -15.01 7.50
CA GLU A 140 -6.69 -16.23 6.72
C GLU A 140 -8.16 -16.46 6.39
N LEU A 141 -8.45 -16.81 5.14
CA LEU A 141 -9.75 -17.32 4.74
C LEU A 141 -9.92 -18.75 5.30
N HIS A 142 -11.02 -19.00 5.99
CA HIS A 142 -11.38 -20.36 6.43
C HIS A 142 -12.14 -21.09 5.32
N HIS A 143 -11.56 -22.17 4.83
CA HIS A 143 -12.13 -23.04 3.79
C HIS A 143 -11.94 -24.51 4.21
N PRO A 144 -12.83 -25.06 5.09
CA PRO A 144 -12.64 -26.37 5.72
C PRO A 144 -12.98 -27.53 4.78
N PHE A 145 -12.71 -27.39 3.50
CA PHE A 145 -12.93 -28.43 2.50
C PHE A 145 -11.62 -28.93 1.94
N LYS A 146 -11.63 -30.18 1.47
CA LYS A 146 -10.48 -30.76 0.80
C LYS A 146 -10.12 -29.94 -0.43
N THR A 147 -8.88 -29.49 -0.48
CA THR A 147 -8.37 -28.64 -1.57
C THR A 147 -7.28 -29.40 -2.32
N ASP A 148 -7.45 -29.49 -3.62
CA ASP A 148 -6.48 -30.09 -4.55
C ASP A 148 -5.56 -28.99 -5.09
N VAL A 149 -4.37 -28.87 -4.50
CA VAL A 149 -3.37 -27.84 -4.84
C VAL A 149 -2.83 -28.03 -6.25
N GLU A 150 -2.67 -29.27 -6.73
CA GLU A 150 -2.16 -29.53 -8.08
C GLU A 150 -3.16 -29.09 -9.13
N ARG A 151 -4.43 -29.41 -8.92
CA ARG A 151 -5.51 -28.97 -9.81
C ARG A 151 -5.66 -27.44 -9.85
N ILE A 152 -5.49 -26.77 -8.71
CA ILE A 152 -5.51 -25.29 -8.68
C ILE A 152 -4.31 -24.72 -9.42
N ASN A 153 -3.10 -25.23 -9.21
CA ASN A 153 -1.92 -24.76 -9.92
C ASN A 153 -2.04 -24.97 -11.44
N LYS A 154 -2.60 -26.12 -11.87
CA LYS A 154 -2.89 -26.35 -13.29
C LYS A 154 -3.89 -25.33 -13.85
N ALA A 155 -4.92 -24.97 -13.09
CA ALA A 155 -5.87 -23.93 -13.52
C ALA A 155 -5.22 -22.53 -13.57
N PHE A 156 -4.23 -22.24 -12.71
CA PHE A 156 -3.51 -20.99 -12.73
C PHE A 156 -2.61 -20.78 -13.94
N GLU A 157 -2.20 -21.85 -14.63
CA GLU A 157 -1.47 -21.74 -15.90
C GLU A 157 -2.26 -20.92 -16.93
N ALA A 158 -3.58 -21.00 -16.92
CA ALA A 158 -4.45 -20.29 -17.84
C ALA A 158 -4.51 -18.77 -17.61
N VAL A 159 -4.06 -18.25 -16.46
CA VAL A 159 -4.06 -16.80 -16.17
C VAL A 159 -2.67 -16.18 -16.25
N ILE A 160 -1.62 -17.00 -16.47
CA ILE A 160 -0.24 -16.49 -16.65
C ILE A 160 -0.11 -15.94 -18.05
N GLY A 161 0.51 -14.76 -18.18
CA GLY A 161 0.65 -14.03 -19.44
C GLY A 161 -0.18 -12.75 -19.47
N GLU A 162 -0.39 -12.23 -20.66
CA GLU A 162 -1.21 -11.05 -20.90
C GLU A 162 -2.65 -11.45 -21.23
N HIS A 163 -3.60 -11.00 -20.42
CA HIS A 163 -5.02 -11.33 -20.58
C HIS A 163 -5.91 -10.12 -20.31
N ASP A 164 -7.06 -10.09 -20.94
CA ASP A 164 -8.16 -9.18 -20.60
C ASP A 164 -8.98 -9.77 -19.45
N PHE A 165 -8.90 -9.12 -18.27
CA PHE A 165 -9.62 -9.51 -17.08
C PHE A 165 -10.96 -8.79 -16.90
N THR A 166 -11.60 -8.31 -17.99
CA THR A 166 -12.89 -7.60 -17.93
C THR A 166 -13.95 -8.41 -17.19
N SER A 167 -14.03 -9.72 -17.43
CA SER A 167 -15.00 -10.61 -16.77
C SER A 167 -14.76 -10.78 -15.26
N PHE A 168 -13.58 -10.42 -14.76
CA PHE A 168 -13.22 -10.47 -13.34
C PHE A 168 -13.22 -9.10 -12.66
N CYS A 169 -13.56 -8.04 -13.39
CA CYS A 169 -13.59 -6.69 -12.85
C CYS A 169 -14.98 -6.30 -12.36
N SER A 170 -15.03 -5.45 -11.32
CA SER A 170 -16.28 -4.78 -10.95
C SER A 170 -16.79 -3.91 -12.10
N THR A 171 -18.11 -3.91 -12.34
CA THR A 171 -18.79 -3.03 -13.29
C THR A 171 -18.58 -1.54 -13.00
N LYS A 172 -18.23 -1.19 -11.77
CA LYS A 172 -17.91 0.18 -11.31
C LYS A 172 -16.45 0.58 -11.56
N SER A 173 -15.66 -0.22 -12.28
CA SER A 173 -14.25 0.09 -12.55
C SER A 173 -14.12 1.16 -13.63
N ASP A 174 -13.58 2.33 -13.27
CA ASP A 174 -13.34 3.48 -14.16
C ASP A 174 -12.10 3.34 -15.06
N LYS A 175 -11.52 2.14 -15.17
CA LYS A 175 -10.33 1.93 -16.01
C LYS A 175 -10.70 1.56 -17.43
N ASP A 176 -10.15 2.27 -18.40
CA ASP A 176 -10.38 2.05 -19.84
C ASP A 176 -9.88 0.66 -20.27
N SER A 177 -8.69 0.25 -19.82
CA SER A 177 -8.13 -1.07 -20.12
C SER A 177 -8.11 -1.98 -18.90
N LYS A 178 -8.58 -3.22 -19.05
CA LYS A 178 -8.54 -4.30 -18.06
C LYS A 178 -7.53 -5.39 -18.39
N VAL A 179 -6.73 -5.15 -19.44
CA VAL A 179 -5.60 -6.01 -19.80
C VAL A 179 -4.51 -5.93 -18.73
N ARG A 180 -4.06 -7.08 -18.28
CA ARG A 180 -3.00 -7.19 -17.27
C ARG A 180 -2.04 -8.33 -17.63
N VAL A 181 -0.78 -8.16 -17.25
CA VAL A 181 0.23 -9.21 -17.35
C VAL A 181 0.38 -9.86 -15.97
N VAL A 182 0.08 -11.15 -15.90
CA VAL A 182 0.31 -11.97 -14.72
C VAL A 182 1.60 -12.75 -14.95
N THR A 183 2.64 -12.42 -14.20
CA THR A 183 3.95 -13.07 -14.34
C THR A 183 4.06 -14.35 -13.53
N LYS A 184 3.24 -14.51 -12.49
CA LYS A 184 3.24 -15.70 -11.63
C LYS A 184 1.91 -15.84 -10.89
N ALA A 185 1.38 -17.06 -10.87
CA ALA A 185 0.26 -17.47 -10.03
C ALA A 185 0.57 -18.88 -9.50
N GLU A 186 0.53 -19.07 -8.18
CA GLU A 186 0.84 -20.36 -7.55
C GLU A 186 0.13 -20.52 -6.21
N VAL A 187 -0.23 -21.75 -5.86
CA VAL A 187 -0.63 -22.16 -4.50
C VAL A 187 0.43 -23.07 -3.92
N LYS A 188 0.80 -22.83 -2.67
CA LYS A 188 1.72 -23.67 -1.89
C LYS A 188 1.06 -24.09 -0.59
N ARG A 189 1.33 -25.29 -0.14
CA ARG A 189 1.07 -25.71 1.24
C ARG A 189 2.23 -25.22 2.12
N ASN A 190 1.89 -24.63 3.26
CA ASN A 190 2.84 -24.30 4.32
C ASN A 190 2.72 -25.34 5.43
#